data_7a471a7e2924e20f6f8bf504af91265a
#
_entry.id   7a471a7e2924e20f6f8bf504af91265a
#
_cell.length_a   1.000
_cell.length_b   1.000
_cell.length_c   1.000
_cell.angle_alpha   90.00
_cell.angle_beta   90.00
_cell.angle_gamma   90.00
#
_symmetry.space_group_name_H-M   'P 1'
#
loop_
_entity.id
_entity.type
_entity.pdbx_description
1 polymer ?
#
loop_
_entity_poly.entity_id
_entity_poly.type
_entity_poly.pdbx_seq_one_letter_code
_entity_poly.pdbx_strand_id
1 'polypeptide(L)'
;YIGFVYLSTGFLFSKEIPRLIIGYVYILSTIFSILLRVCIYFFITFLYKKNILPKQKVLIIGSKDDELLREDKSTVYTYILPTEIDKIEHKIRNGDINRVLLLGQLDESHKIKIIKLCSIYAVSFAYPKILPEVYGISQKENFIAGMLVIESTSLKIGAWGRILKRLFDILLSSIGMILILPLYLIVAILIKWEDPTGPVIFKNRRIGYGGKEFFLYKFRYMYWKYSIKDAYGIEATTDAALKYEEELKRTSDSRAGPLYKIKDDPRKTKVGKIIEKLSIDELPQLWNVFIGDMSLVGPRPHQPREVEHYDEHHFQVLTVKPGITGMAQVFGRDKNTFEDEVRYDVYYIEHFSLLLDLLIIGKTFLVIGIRAFR
;
A
#
# COMPACT_ATOMS: atom_id res chain seq x y z
N TYR A 1 -23.13 7.37 16.18
CA TYR A 1 -24.15 6.81 15.28
C TYR A 1 -25.55 7.35 15.61
N ILE A 2 -25.97 7.31 16.88
CA ILE A 2 -27.28 7.81 17.34
C ILE A 2 -27.42 9.32 17.07
N GLY A 3 -26.38 10.12 17.31
CA GLY A 3 -26.38 11.55 17.02
C GLY A 3 -26.49 11.91 15.52
N PHE A 4 -25.91 11.07 14.64
CA PHE A 4 -26.02 11.22 13.21
C PHE A 4 -27.46 10.95 12.71
N VAL A 5 -28.11 9.93 13.24
CA VAL A 5 -29.50 9.60 12.91
C VAL A 5 -30.44 10.71 13.40
N TYR A 6 -30.22 11.27 14.60
CA TYR A 6 -31.04 12.35 15.14
C TYR A 6 -30.87 13.65 14.32
N LEU A 7 -29.65 14.00 13.91
CA LEU A 7 -29.38 15.16 13.06
C LEU A 7 -29.93 15.00 11.64
N SER A 8 -29.82 13.79 11.05
CA SER A 8 -30.34 13.54 9.71
C SER A 8 -31.88 13.54 9.66
N THR A 9 -32.54 13.02 10.69
CA THR A 9 -34.01 13.08 10.81
C THR A 9 -34.50 14.51 11.10
N GLY A 10 -33.80 15.24 11.98
CA GLY A 10 -34.06 16.68 12.21
C GLY A 10 -33.91 17.54 10.95
N PHE A 11 -32.90 17.25 10.14
CA PHE A 11 -32.67 17.94 8.86
C PHE A 11 -33.78 17.72 7.82
N LEU A 12 -34.38 16.51 7.81
CA LEU A 12 -35.44 16.15 6.87
C LEU A 12 -36.82 16.68 7.28
N PHE A 13 -37.06 16.88 8.57
CA PHE A 13 -38.41 17.13 9.09
C PHE A 13 -38.61 18.49 9.77
N SER A 14 -37.59 19.29 10.08
CA SER A 14 -37.79 20.60 10.70
C SER A 14 -37.77 21.73 9.69
N LYS A 15 -38.91 22.44 9.58
CA LYS A 15 -39.03 23.67 8.80
C LYS A 15 -38.47 24.93 9.49
N GLU A 16 -38.14 24.84 10.79
CA GLU A 16 -37.86 26.01 11.64
C GLU A 16 -36.38 26.29 11.89
N ILE A 17 -35.48 25.31 11.70
CA ILE A 17 -34.04 25.51 11.94
C ILE A 17 -33.32 25.81 10.62
N PRO A 18 -32.62 26.95 10.51
CA PRO A 18 -31.84 27.24 9.31
C PRO A 18 -30.80 26.15 9.02
N ARG A 19 -30.82 25.61 7.80
CA ARG A 19 -29.91 24.53 7.35
C ARG A 19 -28.42 24.82 7.60
N LEU A 20 -28.03 26.09 7.57
CA LEU A 20 -26.71 26.60 7.91
C LEU A 20 -26.31 26.28 9.36
N ILE A 21 -27.23 26.43 10.32
CA ILE A 21 -26.95 26.15 11.75
C ILE A 21 -26.67 24.65 11.93
N ILE A 22 -27.44 23.79 11.29
CA ILE A 22 -27.22 22.33 11.34
C ILE A 22 -25.86 21.98 10.75
N GLY A 23 -25.47 22.59 9.63
CA GLY A 23 -24.15 22.43 9.02
C GLY A 23 -23.01 22.84 9.96
N TYR A 24 -23.12 23.99 10.61
CA TYR A 24 -22.13 24.47 11.59
C TYR A 24 -22.01 23.56 12.81
N VAL A 25 -23.14 23.12 13.37
CA VAL A 25 -23.15 22.19 14.51
C VAL A 25 -22.48 20.86 14.13
N TYR A 26 -22.73 20.36 12.92
CA TYR A 26 -22.09 19.13 12.44
C TYR A 26 -20.57 19.30 12.29
N ILE A 27 -20.12 20.37 11.66
CA ILE A 27 -18.68 20.67 11.50
C ILE A 27 -18.01 20.83 12.88
N LEU A 28 -18.60 21.64 13.78
CA LEU A 28 -18.09 21.86 15.12
C LEU A 28 -18.01 20.56 15.93
N SER A 29 -19.05 19.71 15.89
CA SER A 29 -19.07 18.44 16.59
C SER A 29 -18.01 17.46 16.03
N THR A 30 -17.77 17.49 14.73
CA THR A 30 -16.73 16.67 14.10
C THR A 30 -15.34 17.14 14.51
N ILE A 31 -15.07 18.43 14.46
CA ILE A 31 -13.80 19.03 14.94
C ILE A 31 -13.58 18.72 16.42
N PHE A 32 -14.59 18.92 17.27
CA PHE A 32 -14.54 18.62 18.69
C PHE A 32 -14.25 17.13 18.93
N SER A 33 -14.90 16.22 18.19
CA SER A 33 -14.66 14.77 18.29
C SER A 33 -13.22 14.40 17.93
N ILE A 34 -12.65 15.03 16.89
CA ILE A 34 -11.24 14.82 16.49
C ILE A 34 -10.30 15.33 17.58
N LEU A 35 -10.52 16.55 18.06
CA LEU A 35 -9.71 17.14 19.13
C LEU A 35 -9.76 16.29 20.41
N LEU A 36 -10.95 15.82 20.79
CA LEU A 36 -11.13 14.97 21.96
C LEU A 36 -10.34 13.64 21.81
N ARG A 37 -10.39 13.00 20.63
CA ARG A 37 -9.60 11.78 20.36
C ARG A 37 -8.11 12.03 20.43
N VAL A 38 -7.65 13.14 19.89
CA VAL A 38 -6.23 13.55 19.97
C VAL A 38 -5.81 13.79 21.43
N CYS A 39 -6.62 14.50 22.20
CA CYS A 39 -6.36 14.71 23.64
C CYS A 39 -6.33 13.39 24.42
N ILE A 40 -7.30 12.50 24.17
CA ILE A 40 -7.34 11.17 24.81
C ILE A 40 -6.09 10.36 24.43
N TYR A 41 -5.67 10.38 23.17
CA TYR A 41 -4.46 9.70 22.74
C TYR A 41 -3.21 10.20 23.47
N PHE A 42 -3.02 11.52 23.55
CA PHE A 42 -1.90 12.10 24.29
C PHE A 42 -1.98 11.81 25.80
N PHE A 43 -3.18 11.86 26.37
CA PHE A 43 -3.39 11.54 27.78
C PHE A 43 -3.06 10.08 28.09
N ILE A 44 -3.54 9.13 27.30
CA ILE A 44 -3.22 7.72 27.46
C ILE A 44 -1.72 7.47 27.29
N THR A 45 -1.08 8.09 26.28
CA THR A 45 0.36 8.00 26.06
C THR A 45 1.15 8.54 27.24
N PHE A 46 0.68 9.64 27.82
CA PHE A 46 1.27 10.21 29.04
C PHE A 46 1.15 9.26 30.25
N LEU A 47 0.00 8.61 30.43
CA LEU A 47 -0.22 7.64 31.50
C LEU A 47 0.71 6.41 31.36
N TYR A 48 0.91 5.90 30.13
CA TYR A 48 1.89 4.84 29.87
C TYR A 48 3.32 5.28 30.14
N LYS A 49 3.67 6.51 29.76
CA LYS A 49 5.02 7.08 30.01
C LYS A 49 5.31 7.22 31.50
N LYS A 50 4.28 7.51 32.30
CA LYS A 50 4.36 7.62 33.78
C LYS A 50 4.25 6.27 34.50
N ASN A 51 4.15 5.14 33.78
CA ASN A 51 3.91 3.79 34.32
C ASN A 51 2.64 3.69 35.22
N ILE A 52 1.65 4.54 35.00
CA ILE A 52 0.38 4.52 35.74
C ILE A 52 -0.52 3.41 35.17
N LEU A 53 -0.49 3.19 33.85
CA LEU A 53 -1.21 2.08 33.22
C LEU A 53 -0.33 0.84 33.14
N PRO A 54 -0.90 -0.37 33.37
CA PRO A 54 -0.17 -1.62 33.25
C PRO A 54 0.24 -1.84 31.80
N LYS A 55 1.53 -2.12 31.57
CA LYS A 55 2.06 -2.43 30.24
C LYS A 55 1.73 -3.86 29.88
N GLN A 56 1.47 -4.09 28.59
CA GLN A 56 1.35 -5.47 28.08
C GLN A 56 2.71 -6.15 28.12
N LYS A 57 2.76 -7.35 28.67
CA LYS A 57 3.96 -8.17 28.72
C LYS A 57 3.88 -9.22 27.60
N VAL A 58 4.75 -9.10 26.61
CA VAL A 58 4.81 -9.99 25.45
C VAL A 58 6.08 -10.83 25.54
N LEU A 59 5.90 -12.14 25.52
CA LEU A 59 6.99 -13.11 25.42
C LEU A 59 7.25 -13.40 23.94
N ILE A 60 8.45 -13.14 23.47
CA ILE A 60 8.89 -13.46 22.11
C ILE A 60 9.76 -14.71 22.14
N ILE A 61 9.33 -15.71 21.37
CA ILE A 61 10.09 -16.93 21.14
C ILE A 61 10.84 -16.76 19.81
N GLY A 62 12.13 -16.39 19.87
CA GLY A 62 12.95 -16.10 18.69
C GLY A 62 14.23 -15.36 19.05
N SER A 63 15.01 -14.96 18.04
CA SER A 63 16.21 -14.16 18.24
C SER A 63 15.88 -12.67 18.37
N LYS A 64 16.76 -11.93 19.06
CA LYS A 64 16.59 -10.48 19.27
C LYS A 64 16.89 -9.67 17.98
N ASP A 65 17.47 -10.31 16.98
CA ASP A 65 17.87 -9.68 15.71
C ASP A 65 16.73 -9.52 14.71
N ASP A 66 15.52 -9.98 15.06
CA ASP A 66 14.32 -9.72 14.27
C ASP A 66 13.92 -8.25 14.42
N GLU A 67 14.45 -7.37 13.59
CA GLU A 67 14.16 -5.90 13.51
C GLU A 67 12.68 -5.56 13.22
N LEU A 68 11.80 -6.55 13.21
CA LEU A 68 10.38 -6.41 12.82
C LEU A 68 9.50 -5.71 13.88
N LEU A 69 9.99 -5.57 15.11
CA LEU A 69 9.17 -5.03 16.20
C LEU A 69 9.55 -3.57 16.50
N ARG A 70 8.66 -2.64 16.15
CA ARG A 70 8.76 -1.26 16.63
C ARG A 70 8.58 -1.24 18.14
N GLU A 71 9.50 -0.59 18.84
CA GLU A 71 9.35 -0.32 20.27
C GLU A 71 8.06 0.47 20.53
N ASP A 72 7.14 -0.16 21.24
CA ASP A 72 5.91 0.48 21.71
C ASP A 72 6.02 0.73 23.22
N LYS A 73 5.73 1.97 23.62
CA LYS A 73 5.80 2.42 25.04
C LYS A 73 4.78 1.71 25.94
N SER A 74 3.77 1.09 25.38
CA SER A 74 2.72 0.35 26.08
C SER A 74 3.07 -1.13 26.30
N THR A 75 4.19 -1.63 25.75
CA THR A 75 4.51 -3.06 25.72
C THR A 75 5.92 -3.31 26.23
N VAL A 76 6.08 -4.37 27.03
CA VAL A 76 7.37 -4.88 27.50
C VAL A 76 7.62 -6.21 26.80
N TYR A 77 8.70 -6.27 26.03
CA TYR A 77 9.10 -7.46 25.31
C TYR A 77 10.15 -8.27 26.11
N THR A 78 9.94 -9.57 26.22
CA THR A 78 10.92 -10.52 26.78
C THR A 78 11.25 -11.54 25.71
N TYR A 79 12.51 -11.75 25.41
CA TYR A 79 12.98 -12.69 24.40
C TYR A 79 13.45 -13.98 25.05
N ILE A 80 13.05 -15.13 24.50
CA ILE A 80 13.51 -16.45 24.88
C ILE A 80 13.79 -17.25 23.61
N LEU A 81 14.89 -17.97 23.58
CA LEU A 81 15.23 -18.80 22.43
C LEU A 81 14.28 -20.02 22.33
N PRO A 82 13.97 -20.48 21.10
CA PRO A 82 13.10 -21.65 20.88
C PRO A 82 13.59 -22.93 21.57
N THR A 83 14.89 -23.01 21.87
CA THR A 83 15.52 -24.15 22.57
C THR A 83 15.26 -24.20 24.09
N GLU A 84 14.83 -23.08 24.69
CA GLU A 84 14.63 -22.95 26.13
C GLU A 84 13.17 -23.17 26.56
N ILE A 85 12.59 -24.30 26.18
CA ILE A 85 11.15 -24.59 26.33
C ILE A 85 10.71 -24.54 27.79
N ASP A 86 11.50 -25.05 28.72
CA ASP A 86 11.15 -25.07 30.15
C ASP A 86 10.99 -23.65 30.71
N LYS A 87 11.79 -22.69 30.25
CA LYS A 87 11.67 -21.30 30.66
C LYS A 87 10.41 -20.65 30.09
N ILE A 88 10.04 -21.01 28.85
CA ILE A 88 8.81 -20.56 28.21
C ILE A 88 7.60 -21.04 29.00
N GLU A 89 7.55 -22.34 29.32
CA GLU A 89 6.47 -22.95 30.10
C GLU A 89 6.35 -22.32 31.49
N HIS A 90 7.47 -22.16 32.18
CA HIS A 90 7.50 -21.54 33.51
C HIS A 90 6.94 -20.11 33.48
N LYS A 91 7.31 -19.29 32.49
CA LYS A 91 6.80 -17.92 32.35
C LYS A 91 5.30 -17.86 32.05
N ILE A 92 4.80 -18.78 31.21
CA ILE A 92 3.36 -18.87 30.94
C ILE A 92 2.58 -19.25 32.21
N ARG A 93 3.07 -20.22 32.98
CA ARG A 93 2.42 -20.70 34.20
C ARG A 93 2.37 -19.65 35.31
N ASN A 94 3.40 -18.81 35.41
CA ASN A 94 3.48 -17.77 36.44
C ASN A 94 2.56 -16.58 36.21
N GLY A 95 1.80 -16.54 35.09
CA GLY A 95 0.83 -15.48 34.82
C GLY A 95 1.42 -14.10 34.51
N ASP A 96 2.76 -14.01 34.33
CA ASP A 96 3.46 -12.75 34.09
C ASP A 96 3.43 -12.27 32.64
N ILE A 97 2.65 -12.94 31.79
CA ILE A 97 2.64 -12.72 30.32
C ILE A 97 1.20 -12.57 29.84
N ASN A 98 0.96 -11.59 28.99
CA ASN A 98 -0.35 -11.38 28.35
C ASN A 98 -0.41 -12.02 26.97
N ARG A 99 0.73 -12.10 26.27
CA ARG A 99 0.82 -12.64 24.91
C ARG A 99 2.13 -13.35 24.68
N VAL A 100 2.09 -14.45 23.93
CA VAL A 100 3.25 -15.15 23.37
C VAL A 100 3.29 -14.89 21.89
N LEU A 101 4.43 -14.44 21.36
CA LEU A 101 4.70 -14.25 19.94
C LEU A 101 5.82 -15.18 19.50
N LEU A 102 5.50 -16.13 18.62
CA LEU A 102 6.49 -17.07 18.06
C LEU A 102 7.06 -16.48 16.75
N LEU A 103 8.31 -16.05 16.75
CA LEU A 103 9.04 -15.61 15.55
C LEU A 103 10.00 -16.68 15.04
N GLY A 104 10.57 -17.50 15.92
CA GLY A 104 11.48 -18.58 15.55
C GLY A 104 10.76 -19.87 15.12
N GLN A 105 11.52 -20.77 14.52
CA GLN A 105 11.02 -22.12 14.22
C GLN A 105 10.95 -22.95 15.50
N LEU A 106 9.82 -23.58 15.73
CA LEU A 106 9.55 -24.50 16.83
C LEU A 106 9.04 -25.81 16.24
N ASP A 107 9.48 -26.93 16.82
CA ASP A 107 8.93 -28.22 16.45
C ASP A 107 7.43 -28.30 16.73
N GLU A 108 6.65 -28.96 15.86
CA GLU A 108 5.17 -29.01 15.93
C GLU A 108 4.68 -29.57 17.28
N SER A 109 5.38 -30.53 17.87
CA SER A 109 4.99 -31.09 19.18
C SER A 109 5.08 -30.06 20.30
N HIS A 110 6.15 -29.25 20.31
CA HIS A 110 6.36 -28.17 21.28
C HIS A 110 5.41 -27.01 21.04
N LYS A 111 5.15 -26.67 19.79
CA LYS A 111 4.19 -25.64 19.40
C LYS A 111 2.78 -25.96 19.90
N ILE A 112 2.32 -27.18 19.69
CA ILE A 112 1.01 -27.65 20.19
C ILE A 112 0.97 -27.56 21.71
N LYS A 113 2.04 -27.97 22.42
CA LYS A 113 2.13 -27.91 23.88
C LYS A 113 2.02 -26.47 24.39
N ILE A 114 2.75 -25.54 23.79
CA ILE A 114 2.70 -24.11 24.15
C ILE A 114 1.31 -23.50 23.87
N ILE A 115 0.69 -23.83 22.73
CA ILE A 115 -0.67 -23.36 22.41
C ILE A 115 -1.67 -23.83 23.48
N LYS A 116 -1.59 -25.11 23.89
CA LYS A 116 -2.44 -25.67 24.98
C LYS A 116 -2.21 -24.93 26.30
N LEU A 117 -0.96 -24.68 26.67
CA LEU A 117 -0.64 -23.93 27.88
C LEU A 117 -1.17 -22.50 27.81
N CYS A 118 -0.97 -21.79 26.70
CA CYS A 118 -1.51 -20.45 26.51
C CYS A 118 -3.04 -20.42 26.66
N SER A 119 -3.74 -21.43 26.13
CA SER A 119 -5.19 -21.57 26.27
C SER A 119 -5.61 -21.75 27.72
N ILE A 120 -4.90 -22.61 28.50
CA ILE A 120 -5.20 -22.88 29.92
C ILE A 120 -5.03 -21.64 30.77
N TYR A 121 -3.95 -20.87 30.52
CA TYR A 121 -3.59 -19.69 31.33
C TYR A 121 -4.13 -18.36 30.75
N ALA A 122 -5.06 -18.42 29.78
CA ALA A 122 -5.67 -17.26 29.12
C ALA A 122 -4.64 -16.27 28.51
N VAL A 123 -3.51 -16.78 28.02
CA VAL A 123 -2.47 -16.05 27.33
C VAL A 123 -2.73 -16.10 25.84
N SER A 124 -2.70 -14.96 25.14
CA SER A 124 -2.85 -14.93 23.67
C SER A 124 -1.61 -15.54 23.01
N PHE A 125 -1.79 -16.46 22.07
CA PHE A 125 -0.71 -16.98 21.24
C PHE A 125 -0.81 -16.41 19.83
N ALA A 126 0.28 -15.82 19.35
CA ALA A 126 0.40 -15.25 18.01
C ALA A 126 1.67 -15.78 17.35
N TYR A 127 1.58 -16.02 16.05
CA TYR A 127 2.73 -16.34 15.22
C TYR A 127 2.58 -15.60 13.90
N PRO A 128 3.70 -15.14 13.28
CA PRO A 128 3.65 -14.63 11.92
C PRO A 128 3.01 -15.72 11.07
N LYS A 129 2.02 -15.37 10.27
CA LYS A 129 1.57 -16.24 9.20
C LYS A 129 2.79 -16.40 8.29
N ILE A 130 3.58 -17.44 8.53
CA ILE A 130 4.56 -17.90 7.55
C ILE A 130 3.70 -18.29 6.38
N LEU A 131 3.71 -17.43 5.37
CA LEU A 131 2.91 -17.62 4.18
C LEU A 131 3.32 -18.97 3.62
N PRO A 132 2.40 -19.90 3.38
CA PRO A 132 2.70 -21.05 2.57
C PRO A 132 3.30 -20.51 1.27
N GLU A 133 4.14 -21.27 0.61
CA GLU A 133 4.88 -20.89 -0.61
C GLU A 133 3.98 -20.32 -1.72
N VAL A 134 2.68 -20.36 -1.53
CA VAL A 134 1.67 -19.75 -2.38
C VAL A 134 1.05 -18.55 -1.66
N TYR A 135 1.57 -17.35 -1.92
CA TYR A 135 1.02 -16.09 -1.44
C TYR A 135 -0.38 -15.83 -2.07
N GLY A 136 -1.30 -15.23 -1.34
CA GLY A 136 -2.56 -14.69 -1.90
C GLY A 136 -3.71 -15.68 -2.04
N ILE A 137 -3.66 -16.83 -1.41
CA ILE A 137 -4.78 -17.74 -1.35
C ILE A 137 -5.58 -17.49 -0.08
N SER A 138 -6.75 -16.86 -0.23
CA SER A 138 -7.74 -16.83 0.84
C SER A 138 -8.41 -18.20 0.92
N GLN A 139 -8.17 -18.91 2.00
CA GLN A 139 -8.83 -20.16 2.30
C GLN A 139 -10.18 -19.88 2.96
N LYS A 140 -11.25 -20.34 2.35
CA LYS A 140 -12.60 -20.37 2.96
C LYS A 140 -13.00 -21.81 3.18
N GLU A 141 -13.45 -22.09 4.38
CA GLU A 141 -14.11 -23.36 4.64
C GLU A 141 -15.51 -23.33 4.00
N ASN A 142 -15.77 -24.25 3.10
CA ASN A 142 -17.04 -24.38 2.41
C ASN A 142 -17.56 -25.82 2.51
N PHE A 143 -18.87 -25.99 2.53
CA PHE A 143 -19.49 -27.31 2.45
C PHE A 143 -19.94 -27.56 1.02
N ILE A 144 -19.31 -28.53 0.36
CA ILE A 144 -19.71 -28.98 -1.00
C ILE A 144 -20.09 -30.45 -0.91
N ALA A 145 -21.30 -30.78 -1.33
CA ALA A 145 -21.84 -32.14 -1.33
C ALA A 145 -21.70 -32.89 0.01
N GLY A 146 -21.87 -32.16 1.15
CA GLY A 146 -21.76 -32.74 2.49
C GLY A 146 -20.33 -32.92 3.01
N MET A 147 -19.31 -32.52 2.26
CA MET A 147 -17.91 -32.53 2.68
C MET A 147 -17.42 -31.13 3.01
N LEU A 148 -16.67 -31.01 4.10
CA LEU A 148 -15.93 -29.79 4.41
C LEU A 148 -14.77 -29.65 3.44
N VAL A 149 -14.79 -28.61 2.61
CA VAL A 149 -13.76 -28.34 1.59
C VAL A 149 -13.11 -26.99 1.89
N ILE A 150 -11.80 -26.95 1.84
CA ILE A 150 -11.06 -25.69 1.89
C ILE A 150 -11.02 -25.14 0.45
N GLU A 151 -11.83 -24.12 0.21
CA GLU A 151 -11.84 -23.42 -1.08
C GLU A 151 -10.79 -22.33 -1.07
N SER A 152 -9.85 -22.45 -2.00
CA SER A 152 -8.76 -21.50 -2.22
C SER A 152 -9.18 -20.48 -3.25
N THR A 153 -9.39 -19.23 -2.84
CA THR A 153 -9.75 -18.15 -3.76
C THR A 153 -8.67 -17.07 -3.77
N SER A 154 -8.21 -16.71 -4.96
CA SER A 154 -7.20 -15.66 -5.15
C SER A 154 -7.70 -14.24 -4.81
N LEU A 155 -9.01 -14.02 -4.67
CA LEU A 155 -9.59 -12.70 -4.45
C LEU A 155 -10.69 -12.74 -3.38
N LYS A 156 -10.51 -11.96 -2.31
CA LYS A 156 -11.57 -11.69 -1.30
C LYS A 156 -12.67 -10.75 -1.81
N ILE A 157 -12.45 -10.07 -2.94
CA ILE A 157 -13.41 -9.11 -3.48
C ILE A 157 -14.57 -9.84 -4.15
N GLY A 158 -15.74 -9.85 -3.50
CA GLY A 158 -16.97 -10.34 -4.10
C GLY A 158 -17.39 -9.54 -5.34
N ALA A 159 -18.36 -10.07 -6.11
CA ALA A 159 -18.84 -9.42 -7.33
C ALA A 159 -19.29 -7.96 -7.10
N TRP A 160 -20.04 -7.71 -6.04
CA TRP A 160 -20.49 -6.37 -5.64
C TRP A 160 -19.33 -5.45 -5.25
N GLY A 161 -18.31 -5.96 -4.58
CA GLY A 161 -17.10 -5.19 -4.24
C GLY A 161 -16.36 -4.70 -5.48
N ARG A 162 -16.25 -5.54 -6.52
CA ARG A 162 -15.66 -5.17 -7.82
C ARG A 162 -16.45 -4.09 -8.54
N ILE A 163 -17.78 -4.17 -8.52
CA ILE A 163 -18.66 -3.16 -9.13
C ILE A 163 -18.50 -1.83 -8.41
N LEU A 164 -18.60 -1.82 -7.07
CA LEU A 164 -18.43 -0.61 -6.25
C LEU A 164 -17.04 0.01 -6.44
N LYS A 165 -15.99 -0.81 -6.44
CA LYS A 165 -14.62 -0.37 -6.72
C LYS A 165 -14.53 0.32 -8.09
N ARG A 166 -15.13 -0.27 -9.12
CA ARG A 166 -15.12 0.29 -10.47
C ARG A 166 -15.88 1.61 -10.57
N LEU A 167 -17.05 1.72 -9.94
CA LEU A 167 -17.80 2.96 -9.87
C LEU A 167 -17.01 4.07 -9.15
N PHE A 168 -16.36 3.72 -8.04
CA PHE A 168 -15.49 4.62 -7.30
C PHE A 168 -14.30 5.10 -8.14
N ASP A 169 -13.63 4.19 -8.85
CA ASP A 169 -12.52 4.50 -9.76
C ASP A 169 -12.96 5.46 -10.89
N ILE A 170 -14.10 5.19 -11.54
CA ILE A 170 -14.64 6.04 -12.61
C ILE A 170 -14.99 7.43 -12.08
N LEU A 171 -15.71 7.49 -10.96
CA LEU A 171 -16.14 8.75 -10.38
C LEU A 171 -14.96 9.65 -10.03
N LEU A 172 -14.01 9.12 -9.24
CA LEU A 172 -12.88 9.91 -8.77
C LEU A 172 -11.90 10.25 -9.90
N SER A 173 -11.68 9.34 -10.86
CA SER A 173 -10.81 9.65 -12.00
C SER A 173 -11.43 10.73 -12.90
N SER A 174 -12.76 10.72 -13.11
CA SER A 174 -13.45 11.74 -13.87
C SER A 174 -13.35 13.13 -13.22
N ILE A 175 -13.63 13.20 -11.91
CA ILE A 175 -13.48 14.43 -11.13
C ILE A 175 -12.02 14.90 -11.16
N GLY A 176 -11.07 13.97 -10.95
CA GLY A 176 -9.65 14.28 -10.98
C GLY A 176 -9.21 14.87 -12.32
N MET A 177 -9.62 14.28 -13.45
CA MET A 177 -9.28 14.79 -14.78
C MET A 177 -9.81 16.20 -15.03
N ILE A 178 -11.03 16.50 -14.60
CA ILE A 178 -11.61 17.86 -14.73
C ILE A 178 -10.79 18.86 -13.89
N LEU A 179 -10.48 18.53 -12.65
CA LEU A 179 -9.77 19.42 -11.74
C LEU A 179 -8.34 19.70 -12.18
N ILE A 180 -7.65 18.72 -12.78
CA ILE A 180 -6.26 18.86 -13.21
C ILE A 180 -6.12 19.46 -14.62
N LEU A 181 -7.21 19.66 -15.36
CA LEU A 181 -7.14 20.15 -16.75
C LEU A 181 -6.34 21.45 -16.92
N PRO A 182 -6.48 22.48 -16.06
CA PRO A 182 -5.65 23.69 -16.18
C PRO A 182 -4.15 23.38 -15.98
N LEU A 183 -3.83 22.55 -14.99
CA LEU A 183 -2.45 22.12 -14.74
C LEU A 183 -1.88 21.31 -15.90
N TYR A 184 -2.71 20.44 -16.50
CA TYR A 184 -2.33 19.66 -17.67
C TYR A 184 -1.87 20.55 -18.83
N LEU A 185 -2.62 21.63 -19.13
CA LEU A 185 -2.27 22.57 -20.19
C LEU A 185 -0.95 23.30 -19.91
N ILE A 186 -0.75 23.76 -18.67
CA ILE A 186 0.50 24.42 -18.27
C ILE A 186 1.69 23.47 -18.46
N VAL A 187 1.59 22.26 -17.95
CA VAL A 187 2.65 21.24 -18.04
C VAL A 187 2.92 20.88 -19.50
N ALA A 188 1.89 20.75 -20.33
CA ALA A 188 2.03 20.46 -21.75
C ALA A 188 2.81 21.55 -22.49
N ILE A 189 2.54 22.82 -22.21
CA ILE A 189 3.25 23.98 -22.78
C ILE A 189 4.72 23.95 -22.34
N LEU A 190 4.99 23.76 -21.05
CA LEU A 190 6.35 23.73 -20.51
C LEU A 190 7.20 22.59 -21.10
N ILE A 191 6.63 21.38 -21.24
CA ILE A 191 7.32 20.25 -21.87
C ILE A 191 7.67 20.56 -23.32
N LYS A 192 6.73 21.15 -24.08
CA LYS A 192 6.96 21.50 -25.49
C LYS A 192 7.91 22.65 -25.66
N TRP A 193 7.96 23.57 -24.70
CA TRP A 193 8.91 24.67 -24.72
C TRP A 193 10.36 24.19 -24.52
N GLU A 194 10.58 23.24 -23.59
CA GLU A 194 11.92 22.73 -23.31
C GLU A 194 12.40 21.70 -24.35
N ASP A 195 11.54 20.82 -24.80
CA ASP A 195 11.85 19.83 -25.86
C ASP A 195 10.66 19.65 -26.81
N PRO A 196 10.65 20.36 -27.95
CA PRO A 196 9.57 20.31 -28.94
C PRO A 196 9.51 18.98 -29.72
N THR A 197 10.58 18.17 -29.72
CA THR A 197 10.76 17.03 -30.63
C THR A 197 9.86 15.85 -30.39
N GLY A 198 9.45 15.61 -29.13
CA GLY A 198 8.61 14.45 -28.75
C GLY A 198 7.20 14.82 -28.33
N PRO A 199 6.33 13.83 -28.12
CA PRO A 199 4.97 14.04 -27.62
C PRO A 199 4.97 14.55 -26.17
N VAL A 200 3.92 15.25 -25.76
CA VAL A 200 3.69 15.69 -24.37
C VAL A 200 3.46 14.50 -23.46
N ILE A 201 2.63 13.56 -23.93
CA ILE A 201 2.29 12.32 -23.23
C ILE A 201 3.17 11.21 -23.75
N PHE A 202 3.90 10.62 -22.83
CA PHE A 202 4.70 9.43 -23.06
C PHE A 202 3.89 8.17 -22.80
N LYS A 203 3.95 7.22 -23.73
CA LYS A 203 3.36 5.89 -23.57
C LYS A 203 4.44 4.93 -23.12
N ASN A 204 4.15 4.16 -22.07
CA ASN A 204 5.06 3.13 -21.58
C ASN A 204 4.30 1.79 -21.55
N ARG A 205 4.91 0.74 -22.06
CA ARG A 205 4.32 -0.60 -22.07
C ARG A 205 4.42 -1.19 -20.67
N ARG A 206 3.30 -1.70 -20.15
CA ARG A 206 3.19 -2.28 -18.80
C ARG A 206 2.35 -3.55 -18.82
N ILE A 207 2.59 -4.41 -17.82
CA ILE A 207 1.77 -5.58 -17.55
C ILE A 207 0.72 -5.22 -16.51
N GLY A 208 -0.53 -5.55 -16.80
CA GLY A 208 -1.68 -5.29 -15.94
C GLY A 208 -2.41 -6.56 -15.51
N TYR A 209 -3.69 -6.41 -15.24
CA TYR A 209 -4.55 -7.48 -14.77
C TYR A 209 -4.53 -8.72 -15.67
N GLY A 210 -4.29 -9.89 -15.05
CA GLY A 210 -4.23 -11.16 -15.75
C GLY A 210 -3.04 -11.30 -16.72
N GLY A 211 -1.96 -10.54 -16.51
CA GLY A 211 -0.76 -10.59 -17.34
C GLY A 211 -0.91 -9.89 -18.69
N LYS A 212 -1.99 -9.13 -18.92
CA LYS A 212 -2.22 -8.42 -20.19
C LYS A 212 -1.42 -7.15 -20.27
N GLU A 213 -0.83 -6.90 -21.43
CA GLU A 213 -0.13 -5.65 -21.70
C GLU A 213 -1.11 -4.48 -21.88
N PHE A 214 -0.74 -3.30 -21.41
CA PHE A 214 -1.42 -2.04 -21.66
C PHE A 214 -0.45 -0.88 -21.78
N PHE A 215 -0.92 0.26 -22.28
CA PHE A 215 -0.13 1.49 -22.37
C PHE A 215 -0.40 2.40 -21.18
N LEU A 216 0.60 2.58 -20.34
CA LEU A 216 0.60 3.53 -19.25
C LEU A 216 0.90 4.92 -19.79
N TYR A 217 0.06 5.90 -19.50
CA TYR A 217 0.23 7.28 -19.91
C TYR A 217 0.91 8.10 -18.81
N LYS A 218 1.98 8.84 -19.19
CA LYS A 218 2.69 9.77 -18.31
C LYS A 218 2.99 11.06 -19.04
N PHE A 219 3.17 12.16 -18.31
CA PHE A 219 3.87 13.29 -18.92
C PHE A 219 5.30 12.91 -19.19
N ARG A 220 5.81 13.35 -20.37
CA ARG A 220 7.20 13.14 -20.73
C ARG A 220 8.10 14.01 -19.87
N TYR A 221 8.95 13.40 -19.06
CA TYR A 221 9.88 14.06 -18.16
C TYR A 221 11.36 13.90 -18.60
N MET A 222 11.62 13.14 -19.66
CA MET A 222 12.94 12.94 -20.26
C MET A 222 12.99 13.56 -21.65
N TYR A 223 14.20 13.93 -22.09
CA TYR A 223 14.44 14.33 -23.47
C TYR A 223 14.07 13.20 -24.41
N TRP A 224 13.35 13.52 -25.48
CA TRP A 224 12.84 12.54 -26.44
C TRP A 224 13.93 11.67 -27.07
N LYS A 225 15.10 12.25 -27.35
CA LYS A 225 16.25 11.58 -27.95
C LYS A 225 16.82 10.44 -27.07
N TYR A 226 16.64 10.51 -25.74
CA TYR A 226 17.14 9.52 -24.79
C TYR A 226 16.05 8.58 -24.25
N SER A 227 14.81 8.78 -24.66
CA SER A 227 13.68 7.97 -24.19
C SER A 227 13.67 6.59 -24.86
N ILE A 228 13.38 5.56 -24.08
CA ILE A 228 13.12 4.20 -24.59
C ILE A 228 11.69 4.15 -25.09
N LYS A 229 11.52 3.91 -26.39
CA LYS A 229 10.26 4.11 -27.12
C LYS A 229 9.63 2.77 -27.54
N ASP A 230 9.73 1.75 -26.72
CA ASP A 230 9.19 0.41 -26.96
C ASP A 230 7.69 0.39 -27.31
N ALA A 231 6.92 1.34 -26.77
CA ALA A 231 5.51 1.52 -27.08
C ALA A 231 5.21 2.22 -28.41
N TYR A 232 6.24 2.71 -29.13
CA TYR A 232 6.08 3.46 -30.39
C TYR A 232 6.56 2.69 -31.64
N GLY A 233 6.93 1.41 -31.47
CA GLY A 233 7.44 0.54 -32.51
C GLY A 233 8.91 0.16 -32.28
N ILE A 234 9.33 -0.95 -32.88
CA ILE A 234 10.67 -1.54 -32.68
C ILE A 234 11.79 -0.59 -33.06
N GLU A 235 11.61 0.20 -34.13
CA GLU A 235 12.61 1.13 -34.66
C GLU A 235 12.59 2.51 -33.99
N ALA A 236 11.64 2.78 -33.09
CA ALA A 236 11.50 4.12 -32.49
C ALA A 236 12.60 4.44 -31.49
N THR A 237 13.20 3.43 -30.85
CA THR A 237 14.31 3.59 -29.90
C THR A 237 15.64 3.48 -30.65
N THR A 238 16.51 4.46 -30.51
CA THR A 238 17.83 4.43 -31.14
C THR A 238 18.80 3.55 -30.32
N ASP A 239 19.73 2.87 -31.02
CA ASP A 239 20.80 2.09 -30.37
C ASP A 239 21.63 2.94 -29.39
N ALA A 240 21.83 4.22 -29.70
CA ALA A 240 22.51 5.16 -28.83
C ALA A 240 21.75 5.37 -27.49
N ALA A 241 20.40 5.43 -27.53
CA ALA A 241 19.59 5.56 -26.32
C ALA A 241 19.64 4.30 -25.46
N LEU A 242 19.65 3.10 -26.09
CA LEU A 242 19.79 1.82 -25.39
C LEU A 242 21.16 1.70 -24.72
N LYS A 243 22.25 1.94 -25.46
CA LYS A 243 23.61 1.91 -24.91
C LYS A 243 23.79 2.90 -23.76
N TYR A 244 23.22 4.08 -23.89
CA TYR A 244 23.28 5.11 -22.84
C TYR A 244 22.49 4.70 -21.59
N GLU A 245 21.33 4.07 -21.75
CA GLU A 245 20.59 3.50 -20.61
C GLU A 245 21.36 2.40 -19.88
N GLU A 246 21.99 1.49 -20.63
CA GLU A 246 22.79 0.42 -20.05
C GLU A 246 24.02 0.94 -19.29
N GLU A 247 24.70 1.94 -19.82
CA GLU A 247 25.81 2.60 -19.16
C GLU A 247 25.38 3.25 -17.84
N LEU A 248 24.25 3.96 -17.85
CA LEU A 248 23.68 4.57 -16.64
C LEU A 248 23.26 3.52 -15.60
N LYS A 249 22.71 2.38 -16.03
CA LYS A 249 22.39 1.28 -15.11
C LYS A 249 23.63 0.73 -14.42
N ARG A 250 24.72 0.52 -15.16
CA ARG A 250 25.99 0.00 -14.59
C ARG A 250 26.62 0.95 -13.57
N THR A 251 26.49 2.27 -13.80
CA THR A 251 27.22 3.29 -13.02
C THR A 251 26.39 3.91 -11.90
N SER A 252 25.08 3.93 -11.98
CA SER A 252 24.23 4.79 -11.17
C SER A 252 22.94 4.13 -10.69
N ASP A 253 22.82 2.79 -10.81
CA ASP A 253 21.65 2.08 -10.27
C ASP A 253 21.70 2.06 -8.74
N SER A 254 20.60 2.47 -8.13
CA SER A 254 20.44 2.56 -6.68
C SER A 254 19.53 1.48 -6.08
N ARG A 255 19.03 0.54 -6.89
CA ARG A 255 18.16 -0.55 -6.44
C ARG A 255 18.77 -1.92 -6.71
N ALA A 256 18.52 -2.86 -5.78
CA ALA A 256 18.79 -4.27 -5.99
C ALA A 256 17.53 -4.98 -6.50
N GLY A 257 17.70 -6.00 -7.36
CA GLY A 257 16.60 -6.81 -7.90
C GLY A 257 16.17 -6.43 -9.32
N PRO A 258 15.00 -6.88 -9.79
CA PRO A 258 14.55 -6.68 -11.17
C PRO A 258 14.21 -5.23 -11.53
N LEU A 259 14.02 -4.39 -10.51
CA LEU A 259 13.72 -2.97 -10.68
C LEU A 259 15.02 -2.15 -10.63
N TYR A 260 15.14 -1.14 -11.49
CA TYR A 260 16.26 -0.21 -11.45
C TYR A 260 15.80 1.24 -11.26
N LYS A 261 16.65 2.05 -10.63
CA LYS A 261 16.42 3.49 -10.43
C LYS A 261 17.74 4.24 -10.54
N ILE A 262 17.91 5.02 -11.60
CA ILE A 262 19.10 5.83 -11.82
C ILE A 262 19.01 7.09 -10.96
N LYS A 263 20.01 7.27 -10.09
CA LYS A 263 20.12 8.47 -9.27
C LYS A 263 20.59 9.63 -10.15
N ASP A 264 19.94 10.80 -10.00
CA ASP A 264 20.24 12.04 -10.73
C ASP A 264 20.33 11.85 -12.26
N ASP A 265 19.37 11.09 -12.83
CA ASP A 265 19.32 10.71 -14.23
C ASP A 265 19.49 11.93 -15.17
N PRO A 266 20.59 12.00 -15.96
CA PRO A 266 20.89 13.14 -16.83
C PRO A 266 19.94 13.23 -18.04
N ARG A 267 19.16 12.20 -18.31
CA ARG A 267 18.16 12.20 -19.39
C ARG A 267 16.94 13.06 -19.08
N LYS A 268 16.75 13.45 -17.79
CA LYS A 268 15.62 14.27 -17.37
C LYS A 268 15.78 15.72 -17.77
N THR A 269 14.69 16.29 -18.30
CA THR A 269 14.61 17.74 -18.59
C THR A 269 14.50 18.53 -17.27
N LYS A 270 14.71 19.85 -17.28
CA LYS A 270 14.55 20.70 -16.09
C LYS A 270 13.10 20.67 -15.60
N VAL A 271 12.14 20.85 -16.50
CA VAL A 271 10.71 20.71 -16.24
C VAL A 271 10.42 19.28 -15.75
N GLY A 272 11.02 18.28 -16.40
CA GLY A 272 10.89 16.86 -16.05
C GLY A 272 11.27 16.55 -14.60
N LYS A 273 12.35 17.13 -14.09
CA LYS A 273 12.76 16.97 -12.68
C LYS A 273 11.71 17.52 -11.70
N ILE A 274 11.06 18.63 -12.04
CA ILE A 274 10.03 19.25 -11.21
C ILE A 274 8.76 18.40 -11.21
N ILE A 275 8.27 18.00 -12.39
CA ILE A 275 7.03 17.23 -12.50
C ILE A 275 7.17 15.84 -11.88
N GLU A 276 8.34 15.19 -12.00
CA GLU A 276 8.62 13.92 -11.34
C GLU A 276 8.71 14.07 -9.80
N LYS A 277 9.42 15.10 -9.32
CA LYS A 277 9.51 15.37 -7.87
C LYS A 277 8.14 15.52 -7.24
N LEU A 278 7.22 16.19 -7.91
CA LEU A 278 5.84 16.43 -7.47
C LEU A 278 4.87 15.30 -7.85
N SER A 279 5.33 14.25 -8.55
CA SER A 279 4.51 13.16 -9.09
C SER A 279 3.42 13.64 -10.06
N ILE A 280 3.59 14.80 -10.65
CA ILE A 280 2.69 15.37 -11.68
C ILE A 280 2.77 14.55 -12.97
N ASP A 281 3.92 13.93 -13.25
CA ASP A 281 4.12 13.06 -14.40
C ASP A 281 3.14 11.88 -14.45
N GLU A 282 2.61 11.48 -13.32
CA GLU A 282 1.67 10.35 -13.21
C GLU A 282 0.19 10.74 -13.41
N LEU A 283 -0.15 12.03 -13.43
CA LEU A 283 -1.55 12.49 -13.56
C LEU A 283 -2.27 11.99 -14.83
N PRO A 284 -1.62 11.81 -15.99
CA PRO A 284 -2.28 11.23 -17.17
C PRO A 284 -2.76 9.78 -16.98
N GLN A 285 -2.28 9.06 -15.95
CA GLN A 285 -2.75 7.72 -15.60
C GLN A 285 -4.23 7.72 -15.13
N LEU A 286 -4.80 8.87 -14.74
CA LEU A 286 -6.24 8.97 -14.49
C LEU A 286 -7.06 8.55 -15.70
N TRP A 287 -6.55 8.76 -16.92
CA TRP A 287 -7.16 8.23 -18.13
C TRP A 287 -7.12 6.69 -18.17
N ASN A 288 -6.01 6.06 -17.78
CA ASN A 288 -5.93 4.60 -17.68
C ASN A 288 -6.95 4.04 -16.67
N VAL A 289 -7.17 4.76 -15.55
CA VAL A 289 -8.19 4.38 -14.57
C VAL A 289 -9.58 4.51 -15.19
N PHE A 290 -9.86 5.63 -15.85
CA PHE A 290 -11.16 5.90 -16.47
C PHE A 290 -11.54 4.86 -17.52
N ILE A 291 -10.62 4.48 -18.42
CA ILE A 291 -10.88 3.45 -19.44
C ILE A 291 -10.85 2.02 -18.86
N GLY A 292 -10.23 1.82 -17.70
CA GLY A 292 -10.27 0.56 -16.95
C GLY A 292 -9.06 -0.33 -17.05
N ASP A 293 -7.96 0.16 -17.61
CA ASP A 293 -6.66 -0.56 -17.59
C ASP A 293 -6.08 -0.59 -16.17
N MET A 294 -6.35 0.47 -15.40
CA MET A 294 -5.88 0.65 -14.03
C MET A 294 -7.03 0.91 -13.06
N SER A 295 -6.68 0.96 -11.79
CA SER A 295 -7.47 1.45 -10.67
C SER A 295 -6.76 2.65 -10.01
N LEU A 296 -7.46 3.43 -9.19
CA LEU A 296 -6.80 4.45 -8.38
C LEU A 296 -5.82 3.83 -7.40
N VAL A 297 -6.22 2.74 -6.73
CA VAL A 297 -5.40 2.01 -5.76
C VAL A 297 -5.22 0.57 -6.20
N GLY A 298 -3.98 0.10 -6.21
CA GLY A 298 -3.60 -1.25 -6.59
C GLY A 298 -2.08 -1.42 -6.62
N PRO A 299 -1.58 -2.62 -6.93
CA PRO A 299 -0.17 -2.88 -7.16
C PRO A 299 0.42 -1.97 -8.25
N ARG A 300 1.70 -1.65 -8.12
CA ARG A 300 2.40 -0.88 -9.15
C ARG A 300 2.51 -1.68 -10.45
N PRO A 301 2.18 -1.11 -11.63
CA PRO A 301 2.35 -1.82 -12.89
C PRO A 301 3.84 -1.90 -13.28
N HIS A 302 4.34 -3.11 -13.56
CA HIS A 302 5.72 -3.38 -13.94
C HIS A 302 5.89 -3.48 -15.46
N GLN A 303 7.12 -3.26 -15.95
CA GLN A 303 7.44 -3.40 -17.37
C GLN A 303 7.51 -4.89 -17.75
N PRO A 304 7.27 -5.26 -19.04
CA PRO A 304 7.42 -6.64 -19.48
C PRO A 304 8.77 -7.25 -19.08
N ARG A 305 9.87 -6.53 -19.30
CA ARG A 305 11.24 -6.95 -18.94
C ARG A 305 11.47 -7.13 -17.42
N GLU A 306 10.68 -6.47 -16.58
CA GLU A 306 10.71 -6.64 -15.12
C GLU A 306 9.93 -7.90 -14.71
N VAL A 307 8.79 -8.15 -15.36
CA VAL A 307 7.94 -9.32 -15.12
C VAL A 307 8.59 -10.62 -15.60
N GLU A 308 9.46 -10.58 -16.61
CA GLU A 308 10.26 -11.73 -17.06
C GLU A 308 11.16 -12.32 -15.96
N HIS A 309 11.48 -11.53 -14.93
CA HIS A 309 12.30 -11.95 -13.78
C HIS A 309 11.45 -12.26 -12.53
N TYR A 310 10.15 -12.48 -12.71
CA TYR A 310 9.26 -12.82 -11.61
C TYR A 310 9.39 -14.29 -11.23
N ASP A 311 9.47 -14.55 -9.93
CA ASP A 311 9.23 -15.86 -9.36
C ASP A 311 7.73 -16.15 -9.30
N GLU A 312 7.35 -17.41 -9.10
CA GLU A 312 5.94 -17.85 -9.13
C GLU A 312 5.03 -17.03 -8.19
N HIS A 313 5.52 -16.69 -7.01
CA HIS A 313 4.75 -15.95 -6.02
C HIS A 313 4.53 -14.47 -6.40
N HIS A 314 5.39 -13.88 -7.24
CA HIS A 314 5.24 -12.50 -7.69
C HIS A 314 4.03 -12.30 -8.62
N PHE A 315 3.60 -13.34 -9.36
CA PHE A 315 2.47 -13.23 -10.29
C PHE A 315 1.14 -12.90 -9.61
N GLN A 316 1.05 -13.02 -8.30
CA GLN A 316 -0.15 -12.68 -7.55
C GLN A 316 -0.52 -11.21 -7.63
N VAL A 317 0.45 -10.30 -7.77
CA VAL A 317 0.18 -8.88 -7.93
C VAL A 317 -0.58 -8.58 -9.23
N LEU A 318 -0.53 -9.49 -10.20
CA LEU A 318 -1.26 -9.39 -11.47
C LEU A 318 -2.71 -9.88 -11.40
N THR A 319 -3.16 -10.38 -10.24
CA THR A 319 -4.54 -10.86 -10.05
C THR A 319 -5.56 -9.74 -9.85
N VAL A 320 -5.10 -8.51 -9.71
CA VAL A 320 -5.92 -7.29 -9.61
C VAL A 320 -5.43 -6.23 -10.60
N LYS A 321 -6.26 -5.21 -10.85
CA LYS A 321 -5.83 -4.08 -11.67
C LYS A 321 -4.72 -3.31 -10.97
N PRO A 322 -3.67 -2.91 -11.71
CA PRO A 322 -2.62 -2.05 -11.17
C PRO A 322 -3.18 -0.68 -10.76
N GLY A 323 -2.53 -0.03 -9.78
CA GLY A 323 -2.94 1.27 -9.26
C GLY A 323 -2.04 2.42 -9.67
N ILE A 324 -2.59 3.65 -9.66
CA ILE A 324 -1.79 4.88 -9.70
C ILE A 324 -1.00 4.98 -8.39
N THR A 325 -1.65 4.68 -7.28
CA THR A 325 -1.03 4.53 -5.96
C THR A 325 -1.31 3.14 -5.39
N GLY A 326 -0.56 2.73 -4.40
CA GLY A 326 -0.70 1.43 -3.78
C GLY A 326 -0.07 1.37 -2.41
N MET A 327 -0.26 0.26 -1.73
CA MET A 327 0.23 0.07 -0.37
C MET A 327 1.76 0.12 -0.33
N ALA A 328 2.45 -0.57 -1.23
CA ALA A 328 3.90 -0.53 -1.37
C ALA A 328 4.42 0.90 -1.59
N GLN A 329 3.72 1.69 -2.40
CA GLN A 329 4.11 3.06 -2.73
C GLN A 329 4.02 4.04 -1.56
N VAL A 330 3.10 3.83 -0.60
CA VAL A 330 2.88 4.76 0.52
C VAL A 330 3.52 4.32 1.84
N PHE A 331 3.85 3.01 2.01
CA PHE A 331 4.36 2.48 3.27
C PHE A 331 5.87 2.19 3.29
N GLY A 332 6.57 2.10 2.18
CA GLY A 332 7.99 1.79 2.20
C GLY A 332 8.84 2.49 1.14
N ARG A 333 8.29 2.76 -0.03
CA ARG A 333 8.93 3.49 -1.14
C ARG A 333 10.39 3.07 -1.45
N ASP A 334 11.32 4.05 -1.35
CA ASP A 334 12.71 3.93 -1.80
C ASP A 334 13.57 3.00 -0.91
N LYS A 335 13.05 2.57 0.25
CA LYS A 335 13.75 1.66 1.18
C LYS A 335 13.31 0.21 1.03
N ASN A 336 12.24 -0.05 0.31
CA ASN A 336 11.74 -1.41 0.12
C ASN A 336 12.60 -2.17 -0.86
N THR A 337 12.88 -3.42 -0.53
CA THR A 337 13.29 -4.41 -1.52
C THR A 337 12.10 -4.73 -2.43
N PHE A 338 12.34 -5.40 -3.55
CA PHE A 338 11.27 -5.85 -4.42
C PHE A 338 10.30 -6.81 -3.69
N GLU A 339 10.84 -7.69 -2.86
CA GLU A 339 10.06 -8.59 -2.00
C GLU A 339 9.15 -7.87 -1.01
N ASP A 340 9.61 -6.77 -0.43
CA ASP A 340 8.77 -5.95 0.47
C ASP A 340 7.64 -5.28 -0.31
N GLU A 341 7.89 -4.80 -1.53
CA GLU A 341 6.85 -4.25 -2.41
C GLU A 341 5.78 -5.30 -2.70
N VAL A 342 6.17 -6.53 -3.07
CA VAL A 342 5.26 -7.65 -3.30
C VAL A 342 4.44 -7.98 -2.04
N ARG A 343 5.08 -8.05 -0.86
CA ARG A 343 4.38 -8.31 0.41
C ARG A 343 3.31 -7.28 0.71
N TYR A 344 3.60 -5.98 0.52
CA TYR A 344 2.61 -4.92 0.70
C TYR A 344 1.46 -5.03 -0.29
N ASP A 345 1.75 -5.34 -1.55
CA ASP A 345 0.73 -5.45 -2.59
C ASP A 345 -0.14 -6.69 -2.39
N VAL A 346 0.44 -7.82 -1.97
CA VAL A 346 -0.31 -9.02 -1.59
C VAL A 346 -1.20 -8.74 -0.36
N TYR A 347 -0.67 -8.05 0.65
CA TYR A 347 -1.47 -7.66 1.80
C TYR A 347 -2.68 -6.81 1.39
N TYR A 348 -2.51 -5.85 0.47
CA TYR A 348 -3.59 -5.06 -0.08
C TYR A 348 -4.64 -5.93 -0.77
N ILE A 349 -4.21 -6.89 -1.60
CA ILE A 349 -5.10 -7.82 -2.32
C ILE A 349 -5.92 -8.65 -1.34
N GLU A 350 -5.30 -9.14 -0.28
CA GLU A 350 -5.94 -9.97 0.74
C GLU A 350 -6.91 -9.19 1.65
N HIS A 351 -6.62 -7.92 1.92
CA HIS A 351 -7.37 -7.09 2.87
C HIS A 351 -8.14 -5.94 2.18
N PHE A 352 -8.43 -6.11 0.90
CA PHE A 352 -9.15 -5.10 0.12
C PHE A 352 -10.42 -4.63 0.82
N SER A 353 -10.55 -3.30 0.91
CA SER A 353 -11.79 -2.60 1.27
C SER A 353 -11.75 -1.18 0.70
N LEU A 354 -12.92 -0.60 0.42
CA LEU A 354 -13.00 0.81 -0.02
C LEU A 354 -12.43 1.77 1.04
N LEU A 355 -12.53 1.42 2.32
CA LEU A 355 -11.93 2.20 3.40
C LEU A 355 -10.39 2.18 3.30
N LEU A 356 -9.80 1.01 3.01
CA LEU A 356 -8.36 0.89 2.79
C LEU A 356 -7.91 1.71 1.58
N ASP A 357 -8.70 1.73 0.50
CA ASP A 357 -8.43 2.60 -0.65
C ASP A 357 -8.40 4.08 -0.26
N LEU A 358 -9.40 4.55 0.48
CA LEU A 358 -9.45 5.92 0.96
C LEU A 358 -8.25 6.29 1.85
N LEU A 359 -7.84 5.37 2.74
CA LEU A 359 -6.66 5.55 3.60
C LEU A 359 -5.36 5.65 2.77
N ILE A 360 -5.20 4.78 1.76
CA ILE A 360 -4.04 4.80 0.86
C ILE A 360 -4.02 6.09 0.05
N ILE A 361 -5.16 6.52 -0.52
CA ILE A 361 -5.27 7.80 -1.25
C ILE A 361 -4.92 8.98 -0.33
N GLY A 362 -5.50 9.04 0.86
CA GLY A 362 -5.19 10.10 1.82
C GLY A 362 -3.71 10.14 2.20
N LYS A 363 -3.09 8.97 2.42
CA LYS A 363 -1.66 8.86 2.72
C LYS A 363 -0.79 9.24 1.52
N THR A 364 -1.24 8.97 0.29
CA THR A 364 -0.55 9.40 -0.93
C THR A 364 -0.39 10.91 -0.98
N PHE A 365 -1.46 11.67 -0.71
CA PHE A 365 -1.40 13.14 -0.67
C PHE A 365 -0.43 13.65 0.42
N LEU A 366 -0.43 13.04 1.60
CA LEU A 366 0.52 13.38 2.66
C LEU A 366 1.98 13.15 2.22
N VAL A 367 2.23 12.02 1.58
CA VAL A 367 3.57 11.64 1.12
C VAL A 367 4.05 12.56 0.00
N ILE A 368 3.17 12.92 -0.96
CA ILE A 368 3.49 13.90 -2.02
C ILE A 368 3.76 15.27 -1.42
N GLY A 369 2.94 15.71 -0.47
CA GLY A 369 3.14 16.97 0.26
C GLY A 369 4.51 17.03 0.95
N ILE A 370 4.88 16.01 1.70
CA ILE A 370 6.21 15.94 2.35
C ILE A 370 7.36 15.99 1.33
N ARG A 371 7.20 15.40 0.14
CA ARG A 371 8.20 15.47 -0.95
C ARG A 371 8.35 16.86 -1.53
N ALA A 372 7.26 17.58 -1.66
CA ALA A 372 7.28 18.93 -2.23
C ALA A 372 8.13 19.89 -1.37
N PHE A 373 8.12 19.68 -0.04
CA PHE A 373 8.84 20.52 0.94
C PHE A 373 10.26 20.05 1.29
N ARG A 374 10.71 18.90 0.78
CA ARG A 374 12.11 18.44 0.85
C ARG A 374 12.84 18.75 -0.45
#